data_adcad5e0adf18d069e029f971ea5adfd
#
_entry.id   adcad5e0adf18d069e029f971ea5adfd
#
_cell.length_a   1.000
_cell.length_b   1.000
_cell.length_c   1.000
_cell.angle_alpha   90.00
_cell.angle_beta   90.00
_cell.angle_gamma   90.00
#
_symmetry.space_group_name_H-M   'P 1'
#
loop_
_entity.id
_entity.type
_entity.pdbx_description
1 polymer ?
#
loop_
_entity_poly.entity_id
_entity_poly.type
_entity_poly.pdbx_seq_one_letter_code
_entity_poly.pdbx_strand_id
1 'polypeptide(L)'
;SYFRQRFDKEPWIFTYLSNQRDGEFWRRKSLREDYSRINIPVYLMGGLLDGYRTATVRMFQKLKGDVRCDIGPWNHSCPDDGTPGPNWEWLDRMASWFRRYLVPGSAESLAWSKSEKRKEFMVFVREGHAADKEIETVPGYFHGFDYPVKGTRRRKYQLSPSAGPAVQSLTYKAFGGTAAGTWWGDTTGDMAGDDAESLHWESAPLKRASQIIGFPSVKLKVSASSPSAKWTVRLEDVAPDGTVALVTGRLFN
;
A
#
# COMPACT_ATOMS: atom_id res chain seq x y z
N SER A 1 32.20 2.05 30.87
CA SER A 1 31.70 3.31 30.28
C SER A 1 30.37 3.06 29.59
N TYR A 2 29.55 4.10 29.44
CA TYR A 2 28.26 4.06 28.74
C TYR A 2 28.37 3.47 27.32
N PHE A 3 29.44 3.79 26.62
CA PHE A 3 29.72 3.23 25.28
C PHE A 3 29.94 1.71 25.32
N ARG A 4 30.74 1.17 26.26
CA ARG A 4 30.95 -0.27 26.39
C ARG A 4 29.63 -1.01 26.65
N GLN A 5 28.81 -0.55 27.58
CA GLN A 5 27.50 -1.17 27.88
C GLN A 5 26.58 -1.20 26.68
N ARG A 6 26.70 -0.25 25.75
CA ARG A 6 25.87 -0.16 24.56
C ARG A 6 26.37 -1.03 23.42
N PHE A 7 27.69 -1.25 23.31
CA PHE A 7 28.30 -2.01 22.21
C PHE A 7 28.72 -3.44 22.59
N ASP A 8 28.68 -3.78 23.88
CA ASP A 8 28.96 -5.16 24.34
C ASP A 8 27.78 -6.14 24.08
N LYS A 9 26.67 -5.66 23.58
CA LYS A 9 25.53 -6.51 23.18
C LYS A 9 25.58 -6.79 21.70
N GLU A 10 25.21 -8.02 21.33
CA GLU A 10 25.03 -8.38 19.93
C GLU A 10 24.08 -7.37 19.25
N PRO A 11 24.46 -6.77 18.12
CA PRO A 11 23.61 -5.85 17.39
C PRO A 11 22.30 -6.52 17.00
N TRP A 12 21.18 -5.87 17.32
CA TRP A 12 19.83 -6.38 17.03
C TRP A 12 19.61 -6.74 15.54
N ILE A 13 20.37 -6.10 14.65
CA ILE A 13 20.29 -6.36 13.20
C ILE A 13 20.62 -7.80 12.85
N PHE A 14 21.53 -8.46 13.57
CA PHE A 14 21.86 -9.86 13.33
C PHE A 14 20.66 -10.78 13.58
N THR A 15 19.86 -10.50 14.60
CA THR A 15 18.62 -11.21 14.85
C THR A 15 17.64 -11.09 13.68
N TYR A 16 17.50 -9.88 13.10
CA TYR A 16 16.66 -9.68 11.92
C TYR A 16 17.21 -10.38 10.68
N LEU A 17 18.51 -10.28 10.43
CA LEU A 17 19.17 -10.94 9.30
C LEU A 17 19.07 -12.48 9.38
N SER A 18 19.06 -13.04 10.59
CA SER A 18 18.87 -14.48 10.81
C SER A 18 17.43 -14.93 10.63
N ASN A 19 16.46 -14.01 10.57
CA ASN A 19 15.03 -14.31 10.48
C ASN A 19 14.39 -13.63 9.26
N GLN A 20 14.92 -13.87 8.07
CA GLN A 20 14.47 -13.19 6.84
C GLN A 20 13.18 -13.76 6.25
N ARG A 21 12.63 -14.85 6.79
CA ARG A 21 11.38 -15.46 6.33
C ARG A 21 10.26 -15.20 7.32
N ASP A 22 9.01 -15.23 6.84
CA ASP A 22 7.82 -15.24 7.69
C ASP A 22 7.80 -16.48 8.59
N GLY A 23 8.25 -16.31 9.81
CA GLY A 23 8.39 -17.37 10.81
C GLY A 23 7.90 -16.92 12.19
N GLU A 24 8.06 -17.79 13.17
CA GLU A 24 7.60 -17.59 14.55
C GLU A 24 8.15 -16.28 15.17
N PHE A 25 9.41 -15.93 14.86
CA PHE A 25 10.04 -14.69 15.32
C PHE A 25 9.19 -13.46 15.01
N TRP A 26 8.67 -13.35 13.77
CA TRP A 26 7.84 -12.23 13.32
C TRP A 26 6.40 -12.35 13.80
N ARG A 27 5.82 -13.55 13.76
CA ARG A 27 4.43 -13.80 14.14
C ARG A 27 4.17 -13.48 15.60
N ARG A 28 5.07 -13.87 16.50
CA ARG A 28 4.97 -13.62 17.93
C ARG A 28 4.84 -12.14 18.28
N LYS A 29 5.39 -11.24 17.46
CA LYS A 29 5.37 -9.79 17.65
C LYS A 29 4.39 -9.05 16.73
N SER A 30 3.59 -9.77 15.97
CA SER A 30 2.68 -9.21 14.97
C SER A 30 1.23 -9.30 15.45
N LEU A 31 0.51 -8.19 15.37
CA LEU A 31 -0.95 -8.17 15.56
C LEU A 31 -1.68 -8.96 14.46
N ARG A 32 -1.02 -9.23 13.33
CA ARG A 32 -1.59 -9.92 12.18
C ARG A 32 -2.16 -11.30 12.51
N GLU A 33 -1.58 -11.98 13.49
CA GLU A 33 -1.99 -13.34 13.87
C GLU A 33 -3.33 -13.35 14.61
N ASP A 34 -3.60 -12.33 15.43
CA ASP A 34 -4.85 -12.25 16.17
C ASP A 34 -5.24 -10.80 16.47
N TYR A 35 -6.22 -10.29 15.75
CA TYR A 35 -6.83 -8.98 16.01
C TYR A 35 -7.97 -9.01 17.04
N SER A 36 -8.42 -10.20 17.48
CA SER A 36 -9.57 -10.32 18.39
C SER A 36 -9.32 -9.74 19.79
N ARG A 37 -8.03 -9.54 20.12
CA ARG A 37 -7.61 -8.92 21.39
C ARG A 37 -7.79 -7.41 21.43
N ILE A 38 -8.05 -6.77 20.28
CA ILE A 38 -8.28 -5.33 20.19
C ILE A 38 -9.78 -5.09 20.26
N ASN A 39 -10.26 -4.66 21.43
CA ASN A 39 -11.68 -4.48 21.74
C ASN A 39 -12.06 -3.01 22.00
N ILE A 40 -11.17 -2.10 21.62
CA ILE A 40 -11.38 -0.66 21.75
C ILE A 40 -11.68 -0.05 20.37
N PRO A 41 -12.29 1.14 20.30
CA PRO A 41 -12.40 1.90 19.06
C PRO A 41 -11.02 2.21 18.48
N VAL A 42 -10.85 2.06 17.16
CA VAL A 42 -9.56 2.22 16.50
C VAL A 42 -9.65 3.20 15.32
N TYR A 43 -8.80 4.20 15.32
CA TYR A 43 -8.61 5.09 14.19
C TYR A 43 -7.29 4.77 13.49
N LEU A 44 -7.36 4.43 12.21
CA LEU A 44 -6.24 4.08 11.35
C LEU A 44 -6.03 5.18 10.32
N MET A 45 -4.80 5.61 10.15
CA MET A 45 -4.37 6.49 9.07
C MET A 45 -3.22 5.87 8.31
N GLY A 46 -3.14 6.14 7.01
CA GLY A 46 -2.03 5.67 6.18
C GLY A 46 -1.98 6.35 4.82
N GLY A 47 -0.83 6.24 4.18
CA GLY A 47 -0.59 6.77 2.85
C GLY A 47 -0.55 5.68 1.78
N LEU A 48 -1.00 5.99 0.58
CA LEU A 48 -0.91 5.07 -0.57
C LEU A 48 0.54 4.79 -0.97
N LEU A 49 1.45 5.74 -0.71
CA LEU A 49 2.87 5.61 -0.99
C LEU A 49 3.67 5.12 0.23
N ASP A 50 3.02 4.95 1.40
CA ASP A 50 3.66 4.40 2.58
C ASP A 50 3.99 2.91 2.41
N GLY A 51 5.15 2.50 2.85
CA GLY A 51 5.54 1.10 2.92
C GLY A 51 4.64 0.23 3.79
N TYR A 52 3.93 0.82 4.75
CA TYR A 52 3.00 0.12 5.66
C TYR A 52 1.54 0.15 5.22
N ARG A 53 1.20 0.76 4.07
CA ARG A 53 -0.18 0.88 3.54
C ARG A 53 -1.02 -0.40 3.62
N THR A 54 -0.40 -1.54 3.32
CA THR A 54 -1.08 -2.84 3.34
C THR A 54 -1.50 -3.26 4.75
N ALA A 55 -0.68 -2.95 5.77
CA ALA A 55 -0.99 -3.27 7.15
C ALA A 55 -2.20 -2.47 7.66
N THR A 56 -2.27 -1.17 7.34
CA THR A 56 -3.37 -0.28 7.71
C THR A 56 -4.71 -0.80 7.20
N VAL A 57 -4.80 -1.10 5.90
CA VAL A 57 -6.06 -1.61 5.31
C VAL A 57 -6.40 -3.01 5.82
N ARG A 58 -5.40 -3.87 6.05
CA ARG A 58 -5.63 -5.20 6.63
C ARG A 58 -6.19 -5.11 8.05
N MET A 59 -5.67 -4.21 8.87
CA MET A 59 -6.22 -3.97 10.22
C MET A 59 -7.66 -3.53 10.12
N PHE A 60 -7.98 -2.55 9.28
CA PHE A 60 -9.35 -2.11 9.03
C PHE A 60 -10.29 -3.26 8.66
N GLN A 61 -9.85 -4.16 7.78
CA GLN A 61 -10.65 -5.31 7.37
C GLN A 61 -10.91 -6.31 8.50
N LYS A 62 -9.91 -6.54 9.35
CA LYS A 62 -9.91 -7.61 10.34
C LYS A 62 -10.41 -7.20 11.73
N LEU A 63 -10.21 -5.95 12.11
CA LEU A 63 -10.71 -5.43 13.38
C LEU A 63 -12.23 -5.50 13.42
N LYS A 64 -12.76 -5.88 14.58
CA LYS A 64 -14.18 -5.87 14.88
C LYS A 64 -14.52 -4.61 15.69
N GLY A 65 -15.75 -4.18 15.67
CA GLY A 65 -16.19 -3.00 16.40
C GLY A 65 -16.01 -1.70 15.62
N ASP A 66 -15.80 -0.62 16.35
CA ASP A 66 -15.75 0.73 15.79
C ASP A 66 -14.38 1.01 15.22
N VAL A 67 -14.29 1.08 13.89
CA VAL A 67 -13.03 1.31 13.18
C VAL A 67 -13.20 2.39 12.12
N ARG A 68 -12.35 3.40 12.20
CA ARG A 68 -12.18 4.38 11.13
C ARG A 68 -10.85 4.16 10.44
N CYS A 69 -10.83 4.28 9.13
CA CYS A 69 -9.62 4.19 8.33
C CYS A 69 -9.62 5.29 7.26
N ASP A 70 -8.65 6.16 7.33
CA ASP A 70 -8.42 7.25 6.37
C ASP A 70 -7.12 6.96 5.62
N ILE A 71 -7.20 6.83 4.29
CA ILE A 71 -6.06 6.57 3.40
C ILE A 71 -5.91 7.75 2.43
N GLY A 72 -4.80 8.45 2.55
CA GLY A 72 -4.45 9.55 1.66
C GLY A 72 -3.38 9.18 0.62
N PRO A 73 -3.01 10.13 -0.25
CA PRO A 73 -1.99 9.89 -1.26
C PRO A 73 -0.56 9.88 -0.70
N TRP A 74 -0.38 10.18 0.56
CA TRP A 74 0.87 10.52 1.25
C TRP A 74 1.88 9.37 1.28
N ASN A 75 3.13 9.75 1.47
CA ASN A 75 4.25 8.90 1.88
C ASN A 75 4.18 8.58 3.40
N HIS A 76 5.31 8.21 4.01
CA HIS A 76 5.39 7.89 5.44
C HIS A 76 5.52 9.16 6.31
N SER A 77 4.52 10.03 6.23
CA SER A 77 4.40 11.30 6.97
C SER A 77 3.02 11.48 7.56
N CYS A 78 2.84 12.54 8.36
CA CYS A 78 1.51 12.95 8.81
C CYS A 78 0.70 13.55 7.64
N PRO A 79 -0.64 13.50 7.67
CA PRO A 79 -1.49 13.97 6.57
C PRO A 79 -1.38 15.45 6.23
N ASP A 80 -0.89 16.29 7.15
CA ASP A 80 -0.71 17.73 6.98
C ASP A 80 0.60 18.12 6.28
N ASP A 81 1.60 17.23 6.27
CA ASP A 81 2.90 17.45 5.65
C ASP A 81 3.33 16.32 4.69
N GLY A 82 2.48 15.33 4.47
CA GLY A 82 2.76 14.21 3.60
C GLY A 82 2.90 14.61 2.13
N THR A 83 3.87 14.03 1.45
CA THR A 83 4.07 14.17 0.00
C THR A 83 3.81 12.86 -0.73
N PRO A 84 3.21 12.93 -1.92
CA PRO A 84 2.52 14.09 -2.49
C PRO A 84 1.22 14.40 -1.74
N GLY A 85 0.77 15.66 -1.87
CA GLY A 85 -0.58 16.05 -1.45
C GLY A 85 -1.68 15.45 -2.34
N PRO A 86 -2.95 15.84 -2.11
CA PRO A 86 -3.38 16.93 -1.20
C PRO A 86 -3.28 16.54 0.27
N ASN A 87 -2.85 17.49 1.07
CA ASN A 87 -2.78 17.38 2.53
C ASN A 87 -4.13 17.74 3.14
N TRP A 88 -4.36 17.32 4.37
CA TRP A 88 -5.53 17.75 5.11
C TRP A 88 -5.24 17.93 6.60
N GLU A 89 -6.07 18.71 7.27
CA GLU A 89 -6.03 18.89 8.71
C GLU A 89 -6.54 17.60 9.42
N TRP A 90 -5.62 16.86 9.98
CA TRP A 90 -5.91 15.57 10.62
C TRP A 90 -6.12 15.68 12.13
N LEU A 91 -5.57 16.73 12.77
CA LEU A 91 -5.68 16.92 14.22
C LEU A 91 -7.13 17.12 14.66
N ASP A 92 -7.90 17.91 13.92
CA ASP A 92 -9.34 18.10 14.19
C ASP A 92 -10.13 16.80 14.04
N ARG A 93 -9.75 15.98 13.05
CA ARG A 93 -10.36 14.65 12.87
C ARG A 93 -10.04 13.72 14.02
N MET A 94 -8.81 13.73 14.49
CA MET A 94 -8.37 12.95 15.64
C MET A 94 -9.01 13.45 16.92
N ALA A 95 -9.07 14.76 17.14
CA ALA A 95 -9.77 15.36 18.27
C ALA A 95 -11.26 15.00 18.27
N SER A 96 -11.92 15.05 17.11
CA SER A 96 -13.31 14.62 16.94
C SER A 96 -13.51 13.14 17.29
N TRP A 97 -12.57 12.26 16.85
CA TRP A 97 -12.57 10.85 17.24
C TRP A 97 -12.47 10.66 18.73
N PHE A 98 -11.55 11.34 19.43
CA PHE A 98 -11.41 11.23 20.87
C PHE A 98 -12.62 11.79 21.59
N ARG A 99 -13.19 12.93 21.17
CA ARG A 99 -14.44 13.46 21.78
C ARG A 99 -15.59 12.47 21.66
N ARG A 100 -15.68 11.74 20.55
CA ARG A 100 -16.72 10.72 20.33
C ARG A 100 -16.78 9.68 21.45
N TYR A 101 -15.62 9.25 21.97
CA TYR A 101 -15.53 8.14 22.93
C TYR A 101 -15.16 8.58 24.34
N LEU A 102 -14.48 9.70 24.51
CA LEU A 102 -13.95 10.12 25.80
C LEU A 102 -14.71 11.29 26.43
N VAL A 103 -15.61 11.94 25.69
CA VAL A 103 -16.39 13.07 26.20
C VAL A 103 -17.89 12.75 26.04
N PRO A 104 -18.50 12.09 27.03
CA PRO A 104 -19.94 11.79 27.03
C PRO A 104 -20.76 13.06 26.85
N GLY A 105 -21.80 13.01 26.00
CA GLY A 105 -22.67 14.15 25.72
C GLY A 105 -22.11 15.17 24.72
N SER A 106 -20.88 15.00 24.21
CA SER A 106 -20.39 15.80 23.08
C SER A 106 -21.25 15.60 21.82
N ALA A 107 -21.23 16.57 20.92
CA ALA A 107 -21.94 16.46 19.63
C ALA A 107 -21.54 15.18 18.88
N GLU A 108 -20.25 14.86 18.88
CA GLU A 108 -19.69 13.68 18.25
C GLU A 108 -20.17 12.39 18.92
N SER A 109 -20.21 12.35 20.25
CA SER A 109 -20.71 11.19 21.02
C SER A 109 -22.20 10.96 20.76
N LEU A 110 -23.01 12.02 20.79
CA LEU A 110 -24.45 11.93 20.53
C LEU A 110 -24.77 11.54 19.07
N ALA A 111 -24.04 12.07 18.11
CA ALA A 111 -24.18 11.69 16.71
C ALA A 111 -23.82 10.22 16.50
N TRP A 112 -22.73 9.77 17.09
CA TRP A 112 -22.27 8.38 16.99
C TRP A 112 -23.21 7.38 17.63
N SER A 113 -23.78 7.70 18.80
CA SER A 113 -24.73 6.81 19.48
C SER A 113 -25.95 6.49 18.63
N LYS A 114 -26.33 7.37 17.71
CA LYS A 114 -27.42 7.19 16.74
C LYS A 114 -27.01 6.51 15.45
N SER A 115 -25.71 6.31 15.22
CA SER A 115 -25.20 5.69 14.00
C SER A 115 -25.24 4.17 14.07
N GLU A 116 -25.70 3.55 13.00
CA GLU A 116 -25.59 2.10 12.81
C GLU A 116 -24.25 1.67 12.21
N LYS A 117 -23.49 2.62 11.69
CA LYS A 117 -22.18 2.34 11.08
C LYS A 117 -21.16 2.09 12.16
N ARG A 118 -20.41 0.99 12.04
CA ARG A 118 -19.27 0.63 12.90
C ARG A 118 -17.93 0.73 12.18
N LYS A 119 -17.95 0.86 10.85
CA LYS A 119 -16.77 1.04 10.04
C LYS A 119 -16.92 2.25 9.13
N GLU A 120 -15.94 3.15 9.22
CA GLU A 120 -15.81 4.32 8.35
C GLU A 120 -14.55 4.16 7.50
N PHE A 121 -14.71 4.21 6.19
CA PHE A 121 -13.60 4.03 5.25
C PHE A 121 -13.52 5.20 4.28
N MET A 122 -12.53 6.05 4.46
CA MET A 122 -12.20 7.17 3.60
C MET A 122 -10.93 6.87 2.82
N VAL A 123 -10.95 7.01 1.51
CA VAL A 123 -9.80 6.74 0.66
C VAL A 123 -9.63 7.85 -0.35
N PHE A 124 -8.39 8.26 -0.58
CA PHE A 124 -8.06 9.11 -1.71
C PHE A 124 -8.10 8.28 -2.99
N VAL A 125 -9.00 8.63 -3.89
CA VAL A 125 -9.13 8.03 -5.21
C VAL A 125 -8.23 8.82 -6.14
N ARG A 126 -7.07 8.25 -6.49
CA ARG A 126 -6.14 8.86 -7.45
C ARG A 126 -6.74 8.81 -8.85
N GLU A 127 -6.65 9.90 -9.56
CA GLU A 127 -6.90 9.95 -11.00
C GLU A 127 -5.61 9.66 -11.77
N GLY A 128 -5.76 9.19 -13.02
CA GLY A 128 -4.62 8.98 -13.90
C GLY A 128 -3.91 10.31 -14.18
N HIS A 129 -2.60 10.31 -14.10
CA HIS A 129 -1.75 11.47 -14.40
C HIS A 129 -0.44 10.99 -15.02
N ALA A 130 0.25 11.90 -15.70
CA ALA A 130 1.60 11.62 -16.21
C ALA A 130 2.53 11.21 -15.07
N ALA A 131 3.43 10.28 -15.36
CA ALA A 131 4.45 9.87 -14.40
C ALA A 131 5.40 11.05 -14.13
N ASP A 132 5.48 11.45 -12.86
CA ASP A 132 6.32 12.56 -12.41
C ASP A 132 6.78 12.29 -10.98
N LYS A 133 8.10 12.16 -10.80
CA LYS A 133 8.70 11.90 -9.50
C LYS A 133 8.71 13.12 -8.57
N GLU A 134 8.58 14.31 -9.14
CA GLU A 134 8.58 15.59 -8.40
C GLU A 134 7.16 16.12 -8.15
N ILE A 135 6.12 15.34 -8.43
CA ILE A 135 4.74 15.79 -8.27
C ILE A 135 4.44 16.12 -6.80
N GLU A 136 4.09 17.36 -6.55
CA GLU A 136 3.77 17.83 -5.19
C GLU A 136 2.34 17.45 -4.76
N THR A 137 1.41 17.40 -5.72
CA THR A 137 0.01 17.07 -5.45
C THR A 137 -0.53 16.19 -6.56
N VAL A 138 -0.93 14.97 -6.23
CA VAL A 138 -1.56 14.07 -7.21
C VAL A 138 -3.02 14.43 -7.42
N PRO A 139 -3.52 14.38 -8.65
CA PRO A 139 -4.93 14.59 -8.93
C PRO A 139 -5.79 13.47 -8.36
N GLY A 140 -7.00 13.83 -7.93
CA GLY A 140 -7.95 12.90 -7.33
C GLY A 140 -8.82 13.56 -6.28
N TYR A 141 -9.50 12.74 -5.50
CA TYR A 141 -10.43 13.21 -4.48
C TYR A 141 -10.59 12.20 -3.34
N PHE A 142 -10.91 12.68 -2.16
CA PHE A 142 -11.28 11.82 -1.04
C PHE A 142 -12.72 11.33 -1.17
N HIS A 143 -12.93 10.03 -0.99
CA HIS A 143 -14.25 9.42 -1.05
C HIS A 143 -14.48 8.48 0.14
N GLY A 144 -15.62 8.67 0.80
CA GLY A 144 -16.08 7.76 1.85
C GLY A 144 -16.82 6.57 1.25
N PHE A 145 -16.29 5.38 1.45
CA PHE A 145 -16.92 4.14 1.00
C PHE A 145 -17.68 3.45 2.11
N ASP A 146 -18.84 2.90 1.78
CA ASP A 146 -19.45 1.86 2.61
C ASP A 146 -18.56 0.61 2.58
N TYR A 147 -18.39 -0.05 3.72
CA TYR A 147 -17.62 -1.26 3.77
C TYR A 147 -18.49 -2.48 4.12
N PRO A 148 -18.39 -3.59 3.38
CA PRO A 148 -17.56 -3.82 2.18
C PRO A 148 -17.96 -2.93 1.00
N VAL A 149 -16.97 -2.52 0.20
CA VAL A 149 -17.21 -1.63 -0.95
C VAL A 149 -18.10 -2.32 -1.97
N LYS A 150 -19.31 -1.78 -2.16
CA LYS A 150 -20.32 -2.35 -3.05
C LYS A 150 -19.93 -2.14 -4.52
N GLY A 151 -20.40 -3.04 -5.39
CA GLY A 151 -20.21 -2.92 -6.85
C GLY A 151 -18.82 -3.32 -7.34
N THR A 152 -17.90 -3.68 -6.45
CA THR A 152 -16.57 -4.18 -6.84
C THR A 152 -16.68 -5.55 -7.48
N ARG A 153 -15.95 -5.75 -8.58
CA ARG A 153 -15.85 -7.03 -9.28
C ARG A 153 -14.40 -7.39 -9.48
N ARG A 154 -14.04 -8.65 -9.20
CA ARG A 154 -12.70 -9.14 -9.49
C ARG A 154 -12.53 -9.32 -10.99
N ARG A 155 -11.51 -8.66 -11.56
CA ARG A 155 -11.07 -8.86 -12.93
C ARG A 155 -9.82 -9.74 -12.92
N LYS A 156 -9.78 -10.74 -13.82
CA LYS A 156 -8.61 -11.62 -13.99
C LYS A 156 -8.00 -11.36 -15.36
N TYR A 157 -6.69 -11.26 -15.38
CA TYR A 157 -5.89 -11.19 -16.59
C TYR A 157 -5.04 -12.46 -16.67
N GLN A 158 -5.00 -13.07 -17.85
CA GLN A 158 -4.11 -14.19 -18.12
C GLN A 158 -2.78 -13.61 -18.58
N LEU A 159 -1.71 -13.90 -17.85
CA LEU A 159 -0.36 -13.50 -18.21
C LEU A 159 0.21 -14.52 -19.20
N SER A 160 -0.19 -14.40 -20.45
CA SER A 160 0.30 -15.24 -21.53
C SER A 160 0.91 -14.34 -22.60
N PRO A 161 2.08 -14.67 -23.14
CA PRO A 161 2.64 -13.92 -24.26
C PRO A 161 1.66 -14.00 -25.44
N SER A 162 1.47 -12.90 -26.13
CA SER A 162 0.67 -12.84 -27.37
C SER A 162 1.27 -13.71 -28.47
N ALA A 163 2.61 -13.89 -28.43
CA ALA A 163 3.37 -14.80 -29.28
C ALA A 163 4.65 -15.21 -28.53
N GLY A 164 5.16 -16.40 -28.83
CA GLY A 164 6.40 -16.88 -28.23
C GLY A 164 6.22 -18.07 -27.27
N PRO A 165 7.28 -18.48 -26.58
CA PRO A 165 7.28 -19.67 -25.75
C PRO A 165 6.41 -19.51 -24.50
N ALA A 166 5.78 -20.58 -24.05
CA ALA A 166 4.99 -20.63 -22.82
C ALA A 166 5.83 -20.34 -21.56
N VAL A 167 7.15 -20.54 -21.63
CA VAL A 167 8.11 -20.21 -20.58
C VAL A 167 8.93 -19.05 -21.08
N GLN A 168 8.92 -17.98 -20.29
CA GLN A 168 9.72 -16.79 -20.54
C GLN A 168 10.85 -16.72 -19.52
N SER A 169 11.98 -16.18 -19.91
CA SER A 169 13.17 -16.04 -19.07
C SER A 169 13.57 -14.58 -18.96
N LEU A 170 14.02 -14.19 -17.78
CA LEU A 170 14.59 -12.88 -17.50
C LEU A 170 15.97 -13.07 -16.88
N THR A 171 16.97 -12.41 -17.42
CA THR A 171 18.30 -12.37 -16.83
C THR A 171 18.39 -11.18 -15.90
N TYR A 172 18.82 -11.42 -14.66
CA TYR A 172 19.03 -10.36 -13.68
C TYR A 172 20.02 -9.32 -14.17
N LYS A 173 19.68 -8.06 -14.03
CA LYS A 173 20.56 -6.92 -14.24
C LYS A 173 20.72 -6.14 -12.96
N ALA A 174 21.95 -5.78 -12.59
CA ALA A 174 22.28 -5.21 -11.28
C ALA A 174 21.53 -3.90 -10.97
N PHE A 175 21.21 -3.10 -11.99
CA PHE A 175 20.54 -1.81 -11.85
C PHE A 175 19.19 -1.76 -12.56
N GLY A 176 18.63 -2.90 -12.94
CA GLY A 176 17.29 -2.96 -13.51
C GLY A 176 16.24 -2.50 -12.47
N GLY A 177 15.32 -1.65 -12.91
CA GLY A 177 14.25 -1.11 -12.05
C GLY A 177 14.64 0.15 -11.28
N THR A 178 15.70 0.86 -11.69
CA THR A 178 16.17 2.08 -10.99
C THR A 178 15.99 3.35 -11.81
N ALA A 179 15.63 3.26 -13.09
CA ALA A 179 15.55 4.42 -13.99
C ALA A 179 14.43 5.39 -13.55
N ALA A 180 13.32 4.88 -13.08
CA ALA A 180 12.19 5.69 -12.61
C ALA A 180 12.33 6.17 -11.16
N GLY A 181 13.40 5.78 -10.45
CA GLY A 181 13.63 6.18 -9.07
C GLY A 181 13.16 5.16 -8.04
N THR A 182 12.89 5.62 -6.82
CA THR A 182 12.50 4.77 -5.69
C THR A 182 11.01 4.88 -5.43
N TRP A 183 10.27 3.77 -5.50
CA TRP A 183 8.83 3.78 -5.27
C TRP A 183 8.42 3.51 -3.80
N TRP A 184 9.35 3.26 -2.92
CA TRP A 184 9.10 3.12 -1.50
C TRP A 184 8.97 4.49 -0.84
N GLY A 185 7.74 4.93 -0.65
CA GLY A 185 7.44 6.21 -0.03
C GLY A 185 7.54 7.43 -0.94
N ASP A 186 7.76 7.22 -2.25
CA ASP A 186 7.91 8.29 -3.22
C ASP A 186 7.08 8.04 -4.48
N THR A 187 6.86 9.10 -5.24
CA THR A 187 6.37 9.01 -6.62
C THR A 187 7.49 8.55 -7.54
N THR A 188 7.12 7.92 -8.63
CA THR A 188 8.07 7.46 -9.64
C THR A 188 7.94 8.27 -10.92
N GLY A 189 9.05 8.40 -11.66
CA GLY A 189 9.02 8.84 -13.04
C GLY A 189 8.46 7.77 -13.98
N ASP A 190 8.66 7.98 -15.28
CA ASP A 190 8.21 7.05 -16.31
C ASP A 190 8.89 5.67 -16.16
N MET A 191 8.07 4.63 -16.02
CA MET A 191 8.54 3.25 -15.83
C MET A 191 8.88 2.53 -17.16
N ALA A 192 8.61 3.13 -18.32
CA ALA A 192 8.79 2.48 -19.63
C ALA A 192 10.23 1.96 -19.86
N GLY A 193 11.24 2.72 -19.38
CA GLY A 193 12.64 2.30 -19.47
C GLY A 193 12.96 1.06 -18.63
N ASP A 194 12.38 0.96 -17.45
CA ASP A 194 12.53 -0.21 -16.56
C ASP A 194 11.75 -1.41 -17.08
N ASP A 195 10.61 -1.18 -17.74
CA ASP A 195 9.80 -2.24 -18.32
C ASP A 195 10.46 -2.91 -19.53
N ALA A 196 11.20 -2.16 -20.31
CA ALA A 196 11.98 -2.69 -21.42
C ALA A 196 12.97 -3.78 -20.97
N GLU A 197 13.36 -3.79 -19.70
CA GLU A 197 14.25 -4.77 -19.09
C GLU A 197 13.53 -5.80 -18.21
N SER A 198 12.20 -5.82 -18.25
CA SER A 198 11.33 -6.67 -17.44
C SER A 198 10.45 -7.57 -18.31
N LEU A 199 9.91 -8.63 -17.75
CA LEU A 199 8.81 -9.33 -18.41
C LEU A 199 7.53 -8.54 -18.14
N HIS A 200 6.84 -8.13 -19.18
CA HIS A 200 5.60 -7.38 -19.07
C HIS A 200 4.48 -7.96 -19.93
N TRP A 201 3.27 -7.70 -19.53
CA TRP A 201 2.04 -8.13 -20.21
C TRP A 201 1.05 -6.98 -20.19
N GLU A 202 0.60 -6.58 -21.36
CA GLU A 202 -0.34 -5.49 -21.49
C GLU A 202 -1.76 -6.03 -21.78
N SER A 203 -2.76 -5.36 -21.24
CA SER A 203 -4.15 -5.56 -21.65
C SER A 203 -4.44 -4.76 -22.92
N ALA A 204 -5.51 -5.11 -23.61
CA ALA A 204 -6.04 -4.17 -24.59
C ALA A 204 -6.45 -2.84 -23.90
N PRO A 205 -6.38 -1.71 -24.62
CA PRO A 205 -6.76 -0.41 -24.08
C PRO A 205 -8.14 -0.44 -23.41
N LEU A 206 -8.26 0.26 -22.28
CA LEU A 206 -9.52 0.34 -21.55
C LEU A 206 -10.55 1.13 -22.38
N LYS A 207 -11.70 0.55 -22.61
CA LYS A 207 -12.80 1.20 -23.38
C LYS A 207 -13.53 2.30 -22.61
N ARG A 208 -13.31 2.38 -21.28
CA ARG A 208 -13.91 3.37 -20.38
C ARG A 208 -13.07 3.50 -19.12
N ALA A 209 -13.19 4.64 -18.47
CA ALA A 209 -12.58 4.85 -17.16
C ALA A 209 -12.93 3.71 -16.19
N SER A 210 -11.95 3.29 -15.42
CA SER A 210 -12.09 2.20 -14.45
C SER A 210 -11.37 2.59 -13.15
N GLN A 211 -12.03 2.35 -12.03
CA GLN A 211 -11.45 2.52 -10.71
C GLN A 211 -10.98 1.17 -10.16
N ILE A 212 -9.83 1.16 -9.52
CA ILE A 212 -9.30 -0.02 -8.84
C ILE A 212 -9.34 0.26 -7.35
N ILE A 213 -10.04 -0.59 -6.60
CA ILE A 213 -10.03 -0.56 -5.14
C ILE A 213 -9.87 -1.98 -4.61
N GLY A 214 -8.87 -2.19 -3.78
CA GLY A 214 -8.57 -3.50 -3.19
C GLY A 214 -7.10 -3.86 -3.30
N PHE A 215 -6.81 -5.15 -3.14
CA PHE A 215 -5.46 -5.70 -3.22
C PHE A 215 -5.28 -6.47 -4.52
N PRO A 216 -4.52 -5.96 -5.47
CA PRO A 216 -4.09 -6.74 -6.62
C PRO A 216 -3.34 -7.99 -6.17
N SER A 217 -3.50 -9.06 -6.89
CA SER A 217 -2.79 -10.32 -6.63
C SER A 217 -2.32 -10.95 -7.93
N VAL A 218 -1.14 -11.51 -7.91
CA VAL A 218 -0.58 -12.28 -9.02
C VAL A 218 -0.27 -13.70 -8.58
N LYS A 219 -0.42 -14.64 -9.48
CA LYS A 219 -0.01 -16.04 -9.29
C LYS A 219 0.94 -16.43 -10.41
N LEU A 220 2.19 -16.64 -10.05
CA LEU A 220 3.25 -17.02 -10.98
C LEU A 220 3.78 -18.41 -10.64
N LYS A 221 4.18 -19.16 -11.67
CA LYS A 221 5.00 -20.36 -11.52
C LYS A 221 6.40 -19.98 -11.98
N VAL A 222 7.33 -19.93 -11.06
CA VAL A 222 8.68 -19.42 -11.31
C VAL A 222 9.74 -20.44 -10.93
N SER A 223 10.90 -20.32 -11.53
CA SER A 223 12.15 -20.99 -11.15
C SER A 223 13.30 -20.01 -11.28
N ALA A 224 14.37 -20.24 -10.56
CA ALA A 224 15.59 -19.45 -10.64
C ALA A 224 16.80 -20.36 -10.72
N SER A 225 17.85 -19.90 -11.36
CA SER A 225 19.16 -20.57 -11.42
C SER A 225 19.98 -20.42 -10.13
N SER A 226 19.45 -19.68 -9.16
CA SER A 226 20.06 -19.43 -7.85
C SER A 226 19.17 -20.00 -6.74
N PRO A 227 19.74 -20.44 -5.61
CA PRO A 227 18.98 -20.90 -4.44
C PRO A 227 18.16 -19.79 -3.77
N SER A 228 18.42 -18.52 -4.08
CA SER A 228 17.67 -17.37 -3.61
C SER A 228 17.43 -16.40 -4.75
N ALA A 229 16.21 -15.90 -4.86
CA ALA A 229 15.85 -14.88 -5.85
C ALA A 229 14.86 -13.89 -5.24
N LYS A 230 15.03 -12.61 -5.56
CA LYS A 230 14.08 -11.55 -5.22
C LYS A 230 13.22 -11.25 -6.44
N TRP A 231 11.94 -11.15 -6.22
CA TRP A 231 10.97 -10.88 -7.26
C TRP A 231 10.28 -9.55 -7.00
N THR A 232 10.14 -8.75 -8.04
CA THR A 232 9.32 -7.53 -8.02
C THR A 232 8.21 -7.69 -9.03
N VAL A 233 6.97 -7.41 -8.60
CA VAL A 233 5.81 -7.36 -9.49
C VAL A 233 5.16 -6.00 -9.35
N ARG A 234 4.91 -5.37 -10.49
CA ARG A 234 4.28 -4.06 -10.59
C ARG A 234 2.96 -4.15 -11.34
N LEU A 235 2.03 -3.31 -11.00
CA LEU A 235 0.82 -2.99 -11.75
C LEU A 235 0.97 -1.54 -12.19
N GLU A 236 0.82 -1.29 -13.46
CA GLU A 236 1.12 -0.01 -14.10
C GLU A 236 -0.02 0.41 -15.01
N ASP A 237 -0.10 1.69 -15.27
CA ASP A 237 -1.02 2.32 -16.21
C ASP A 237 -0.21 2.87 -17.39
N VAL A 238 -0.47 2.35 -18.58
CA VAL A 238 0.19 2.78 -19.82
C VAL A 238 -0.66 3.82 -20.50
N ALA A 239 -0.17 5.04 -20.58
CA ALA A 239 -0.83 6.15 -21.25
C ALA A 239 -0.80 6.00 -22.78
N PRO A 240 -1.68 6.70 -23.53
CA PRO A 240 -1.70 6.61 -24.99
C PRO A 240 -0.41 7.09 -25.69
N ASP A 241 0.39 7.90 -25.04
CA ASP A 241 1.68 8.38 -25.53
C ASP A 241 2.85 7.39 -25.23
N GLY A 242 2.55 6.30 -24.52
CA GLY A 242 3.51 5.26 -24.14
C GLY A 242 4.20 5.50 -22.81
N THR A 243 3.92 6.59 -22.10
CA THR A 243 4.42 6.77 -20.74
C THR A 243 3.77 5.80 -19.78
N VAL A 244 4.52 5.33 -18.78
CA VAL A 244 4.08 4.28 -17.85
C VAL A 244 4.12 4.80 -16.43
N ALA A 245 2.97 4.83 -15.77
CA ALA A 245 2.82 5.25 -14.39
C ALA A 245 2.61 4.06 -13.45
N LEU A 246 3.36 4.03 -12.34
CA LEU A 246 3.21 3.01 -11.31
C LEU A 246 1.88 3.17 -10.57
N VAL A 247 1.03 2.14 -10.62
CA VAL A 247 -0.18 2.05 -9.80
C VAL A 247 0.15 1.44 -8.42
N THR A 248 0.81 0.31 -8.40
CA THR A 248 1.28 -0.34 -7.16
C THR A 248 2.26 -1.46 -7.48
N GLY A 249 3.02 -1.89 -6.48
CA GLY A 249 3.94 -2.99 -6.65
C GLY A 249 4.22 -3.74 -5.35
N ARG A 250 4.95 -4.83 -5.45
CA ARG A 250 5.40 -5.62 -4.32
C ARG A 250 6.71 -6.34 -4.63
N LEU A 251 7.59 -6.36 -3.60
CA LEU A 251 8.77 -7.20 -3.57
C LEU A 251 8.50 -8.44 -2.71
N PHE A 252 9.09 -9.56 -3.08
CA PHE A 252 9.05 -10.80 -2.30
C PHE A 252 10.26 -11.69 -2.65
N ASN A 253 10.58 -12.60 -1.73
CA ASN A 253 11.63 -13.62 -1.86
C ASN A 253 11.02 -14.97 -2.16
#